data_d222eea1f637c81c8a92b65ea096135e
#
_entry.id   d222eea1f637c81c8a92b65ea096135e
#
_cell.length_a   1.000
_cell.length_b   1.000
_cell.length_c   1.000
_cell.angle_alpha   90.00
_cell.angle_beta   90.00
_cell.angle_gamma   90.00
#
_symmetry.space_group_name_H-M   'P 1'
#
loop_
_entity.id
_entity.type
_entity.pdbx_description
1 polymer ?
#
loop_
_entity_poly.entity_id
_entity_poly.type
_entity_poly.pdbx_seq_one_letter_code
_entity_poly.pdbx_strand_id
1 'polypeptide(L)'
;RPSLFGLNRAALRAGLTTSMIHYHNQQRQLAFAVDTVALQKAMAMLPPVQAAPVVQGAAGARPDIVIVLSESFMDPRVMRGMAHVPDLIPEVRAQLAAGHGGRLQVPAFGGGTVRTEFEVLTGMPMHAFPEVRYPYVDMRLDHIPGIVDVLEKAGYASVALHGNSGGVWNRLGTYKAMGMDRF
;
A
#
# COMPACT_ATOMS: atom_id res chain seq x y z
N ARG A 1 -13.86 14.61 8.22
CA ARG A 1 -14.32 13.90 7.01
C ARG A 1 -14.90 12.56 7.43
N PRO A 2 -16.12 12.18 6.99
CA PRO A 2 -16.65 10.86 7.32
C PRO A 2 -15.88 9.80 6.53
N SER A 3 -15.25 8.87 7.24
CA SER A 3 -14.73 7.63 6.64
C SER A 3 -15.90 6.67 6.42
N LEU A 4 -15.72 5.64 5.58
CA LEU A 4 -16.71 4.55 5.47
C LEU A 4 -17.10 3.99 6.84
N PHE A 5 -16.15 3.90 7.79
CA PHE A 5 -16.41 3.54 9.20
C PHE A 5 -17.07 4.68 10.00
N GLY A 6 -16.99 5.92 9.52
CA GLY A 6 -17.65 7.08 10.11
C GLY A 6 -19.02 7.40 9.53
N LEU A 7 -19.45 6.71 8.45
CA LEU A 7 -20.76 6.93 7.81
C LEU A 7 -21.90 6.76 8.81
N ASN A 8 -21.86 5.78 9.68
CA ASN A 8 -22.87 5.59 10.72
C ASN A 8 -22.94 6.79 11.69
N ARG A 9 -21.79 7.32 12.11
CA ARG A 9 -21.73 8.51 12.99
C ARG A 9 -22.11 9.79 12.24
N ALA A 10 -21.72 9.90 10.99
CA ALA A 10 -22.10 11.04 10.14
C ALA A 10 -23.59 11.01 9.84
N ALA A 11 -24.16 9.85 9.53
CA ALA A 11 -25.58 9.68 9.30
C ALA A 11 -26.43 9.99 10.55
N LEU A 12 -25.94 9.65 11.73
CA LEU A 12 -26.59 9.98 13.01
C LEU A 12 -26.57 11.49 13.30
N ARG A 13 -25.57 12.22 12.83
CA ARG A 13 -25.42 13.68 13.09
C ARG A 13 -26.05 14.56 12.02
N ALA A 14 -25.96 14.18 10.77
CA ALA A 14 -26.36 15.01 9.62
C ALA A 14 -27.48 14.39 8.78
N GLY A 15 -27.95 13.21 9.15
CA GLY A 15 -28.90 12.42 8.38
C GLY A 15 -28.23 11.65 7.23
N LEU A 16 -28.86 10.55 6.84
CA LEU A 16 -28.30 9.65 5.82
C LEU A 16 -28.13 10.33 4.46
N THR A 17 -29.13 11.03 3.99
CA THR A 17 -29.14 11.70 2.69
C THR A 17 -28.02 12.74 2.60
N THR A 18 -27.88 13.60 3.61
CA THR A 18 -26.82 14.62 3.66
C THR A 18 -25.43 13.98 3.66
N SER A 19 -25.27 12.88 4.41
CA SER A 19 -24.01 12.13 4.46
C SER A 19 -23.68 11.47 3.13
N MET A 20 -24.66 10.93 2.42
CA MET A 20 -24.49 10.35 1.09
C MET A 20 -24.14 11.42 0.04
N ILE A 21 -24.80 12.57 0.05
CA ILE A 21 -24.49 13.69 -0.84
C ILE A 21 -23.06 14.19 -0.57
N HIS A 22 -22.70 14.36 0.69
CA HIS A 22 -21.35 14.78 1.06
C HIS A 22 -20.30 13.78 0.59
N TYR A 23 -20.54 12.49 0.82
CA TYR A 23 -19.65 11.41 0.35
C TYR A 23 -19.53 11.41 -1.18
N HIS A 24 -20.65 11.52 -1.90
CA HIS A 24 -20.66 11.59 -3.36
C HIS A 24 -19.88 12.80 -3.89
N ASN A 25 -20.07 13.98 -3.30
CA ASN A 25 -19.34 15.18 -3.69
C ASN A 25 -17.84 15.06 -3.39
N GLN A 26 -17.48 14.43 -2.28
CA GLN A 26 -16.08 14.17 -1.94
C GLN A 26 -15.43 13.21 -2.96
N GLN A 27 -16.13 12.17 -3.41
CA GLN A 27 -15.66 11.26 -4.45
C GLN A 27 -15.43 11.97 -5.79
N ARG A 28 -16.31 12.92 -6.15
CA ARG A 28 -16.12 13.72 -7.36
C ARG A 28 -14.93 14.67 -7.29
N GLN A 29 -14.60 15.18 -6.11
CA GLN A 29 -13.43 16.05 -5.91
C GLN A 29 -12.11 15.29 -6.00
N LEU A 30 -12.13 13.96 -5.83
CA LEU A 30 -10.97 13.09 -5.99
C LEU A 30 -10.71 12.67 -7.45
N ALA A 31 -11.54 13.09 -8.40
CA ALA A 31 -11.26 12.94 -9.82
C ALA A 31 -10.15 13.93 -10.20
N PHE A 32 -8.91 13.48 -10.16
CA PHE A 32 -7.76 14.28 -10.56
C PHE A 32 -7.79 14.50 -12.07
N ALA A 33 -7.91 15.75 -12.50
CA ALA A 33 -7.53 16.11 -13.86
C ALA A 33 -6.00 16.07 -13.93
N VAL A 34 -5.43 15.08 -14.60
CA VAL A 34 -3.98 15.01 -14.79
C VAL A 34 -3.56 16.09 -15.78
N ASP A 35 -2.87 17.11 -15.31
CA ASP A 35 -2.15 18.04 -16.18
C ASP A 35 -0.93 17.32 -16.74
N THR A 36 -1.08 16.76 -17.93
CA THR A 36 -0.03 16.00 -18.61
C THR A 36 1.19 16.85 -18.93
N VAL A 37 1.03 18.15 -19.14
CA VAL A 37 2.14 19.09 -19.44
C VAL A 37 2.95 19.33 -18.16
N ALA A 38 2.25 19.61 -17.04
CA ALA A 38 2.92 19.76 -15.74
C ALA A 38 3.63 18.47 -15.31
N LEU A 39 3.01 17.30 -15.57
CA LEU A 39 3.61 16.00 -15.28
C LEU A 39 4.88 15.76 -16.10
N GLN A 40 4.84 16.00 -17.41
CA GLN A 40 6.02 15.86 -18.28
C GLN A 40 7.14 16.80 -17.85
N LYS A 41 6.82 18.05 -17.52
CA LYS A 41 7.79 19.01 -17.01
C LYS A 41 8.42 18.55 -15.68
N ALA A 42 7.60 18.05 -14.76
CA ALA A 42 8.06 17.50 -13.49
C ALA A 42 8.97 16.26 -13.71
N MET A 43 8.58 15.36 -14.60
CA MET A 43 9.39 14.18 -14.94
C MET A 43 10.74 14.55 -15.58
N ALA A 44 10.77 15.59 -16.42
CA ALA A 44 12.02 16.08 -17.03
C ALA A 44 12.98 16.72 -15.99
N MET A 45 12.46 17.14 -14.84
CA MET A 45 13.26 17.70 -13.74
C MET A 45 13.78 16.64 -12.76
N LEU A 46 13.27 15.41 -12.85
CA LEU A 46 13.77 14.32 -12.02
C LEU A 46 15.18 13.92 -12.49
N PRO A 47 16.09 13.65 -11.54
CA PRO A 47 17.40 13.11 -11.92
C PRO A 47 17.17 11.75 -12.62
N PRO A 48 18.02 11.42 -13.62
CA PRO A 48 17.92 10.14 -14.27
C PRO A 48 17.99 9.03 -13.21
N VAL A 49 17.00 8.13 -13.25
CA VAL A 49 17.00 6.96 -12.37
C VAL A 49 18.26 6.17 -12.72
N GLN A 50 19.23 6.19 -11.82
CA GLN A 50 20.36 5.28 -11.92
C GLN A 50 19.78 3.88 -11.77
N ALA A 51 19.76 3.13 -12.88
CA ALA A 51 19.40 1.73 -12.81
C ALA A 51 20.32 1.08 -11.77
N ALA A 52 19.71 0.54 -10.70
CA ALA A 52 20.47 -0.29 -9.78
C ALA A 52 21.23 -1.34 -10.60
N PRO A 53 22.48 -1.66 -10.25
CA PRO A 53 23.21 -2.69 -10.97
C PRO A 53 22.33 -3.95 -10.97
N VAL A 54 22.00 -4.42 -12.18
CA VAL A 54 21.30 -5.69 -12.33
C VAL A 54 22.26 -6.73 -11.75
N VAL A 55 21.97 -7.21 -10.55
CA VAL A 55 22.65 -8.38 -10.03
C VAL A 55 22.27 -9.50 -10.99
N GLN A 56 23.18 -9.83 -11.91
CA GLN A 56 23.02 -10.99 -12.77
C GLN A 56 23.06 -12.20 -11.85
N GLY A 57 21.87 -12.67 -11.47
CA GLY A 57 21.74 -13.98 -10.86
C GLY A 57 22.32 -15.02 -11.81
N ALA A 58 22.86 -16.10 -11.25
CA ALA A 58 23.40 -17.21 -12.01
C ALA A 58 22.47 -17.57 -13.18
N ALA A 59 23.02 -17.68 -14.37
CA ALA A 59 22.24 -17.94 -15.58
C ALA A 59 21.42 -19.22 -15.41
N GLY A 60 20.08 -19.09 -15.42
CA GLY A 60 19.21 -20.26 -15.55
C GLY A 60 17.91 -20.27 -14.76
N ALA A 61 17.86 -19.87 -13.50
CA ALA A 61 16.64 -19.94 -12.69
C ALA A 61 16.29 -18.56 -12.11
N ARG A 62 15.09 -18.08 -12.40
CA ARG A 62 14.55 -16.89 -11.72
C ARG A 62 14.14 -17.30 -10.30
N PRO A 63 14.54 -16.56 -9.25
CA PRO A 63 14.10 -16.86 -7.90
C PRO A 63 12.60 -16.57 -7.74
N ASP A 64 11.91 -17.36 -6.94
CA ASP A 64 10.58 -16.99 -6.46
C ASP A 64 10.70 -15.76 -5.54
N ILE A 65 9.73 -14.85 -5.66
CA ILE A 65 9.68 -13.64 -4.84
C ILE A 65 8.46 -13.74 -3.93
N VAL A 66 8.70 -13.73 -2.63
CA VAL A 66 7.63 -13.76 -1.62
C VAL A 66 7.66 -12.47 -0.81
N ILE A 67 6.57 -11.71 -0.87
CA ILE A 67 6.39 -10.47 -0.09
C ILE A 67 5.38 -10.78 1.01
N VAL A 68 5.80 -10.68 2.27
CA VAL A 68 4.92 -10.88 3.43
C VAL A 68 4.68 -9.55 4.12
N LEU A 69 3.45 -9.05 4.07
CA LEU A 69 3.00 -7.87 4.80
C LEU A 69 2.28 -8.31 6.09
N SER A 70 2.95 -8.17 7.22
CA SER A 70 2.39 -8.54 8.53
C SER A 70 1.94 -7.27 9.26
N GLU A 71 0.63 -7.03 9.25
CA GLU A 71 0.05 -5.75 9.66
C GLU A 71 0.27 -5.39 11.14
N SER A 72 0.05 -6.31 12.05
CA SER A 72 0.15 -6.06 13.49
C SER A 72 1.44 -6.60 14.09
N PHE A 73 2.43 -6.86 13.24
CA PHE A 73 3.72 -7.38 13.69
C PHE A 73 4.54 -6.29 14.36
N MET A 74 4.90 -6.52 15.63
CA MET A 74 5.73 -5.60 16.41
C MET A 74 6.51 -6.34 17.50
N ASP A 75 7.63 -5.75 17.91
CA ASP A 75 8.32 -6.18 19.13
C ASP A 75 7.62 -5.56 20.35
N PRO A 76 6.93 -6.33 21.20
CA PRO A 76 6.25 -5.77 22.37
C PRO A 76 7.21 -5.10 23.37
N ARG A 77 8.50 -5.47 23.37
CA ARG A 77 9.49 -4.89 24.26
C ARG A 77 9.81 -3.42 23.99
N VAL A 78 9.45 -2.90 22.81
CA VAL A 78 9.57 -1.46 22.51
C VAL A 78 8.49 -0.63 23.20
N MET A 79 7.42 -1.25 23.70
CA MET A 79 6.38 -0.57 24.43
C MET A 79 6.83 -0.25 25.86
N ARG A 80 6.41 0.93 26.33
CA ARG A 80 6.72 1.37 27.70
C ARG A 80 6.20 0.36 28.72
N GLY A 81 7.07 -0.09 29.61
CA GLY A 81 6.75 -1.05 30.66
C GLY A 81 6.76 -2.53 30.22
N MET A 82 7.04 -2.83 28.94
CA MET A 82 7.06 -4.19 28.42
C MET A 82 8.47 -4.75 28.18
N ALA A 83 9.50 -4.07 28.65
CA ALA A 83 10.90 -4.51 28.46
C ALA A 83 11.23 -5.88 29.10
N HIS A 84 10.43 -6.32 30.07
CA HIS A 84 10.58 -7.60 30.78
C HIS A 84 9.97 -8.78 30.03
N VAL A 85 9.20 -8.53 28.96
CA VAL A 85 8.57 -9.60 28.18
C VAL A 85 9.63 -10.45 27.49
N PRO A 86 9.50 -11.80 27.48
CA PRO A 86 10.39 -12.67 26.74
C PRO A 86 10.50 -12.25 25.27
N ASP A 87 11.63 -12.56 24.63
CA ASP A 87 11.80 -12.31 23.21
C ASP A 87 10.84 -13.19 22.40
N LEU A 88 9.80 -12.57 21.82
CA LEU A 88 8.79 -13.28 21.02
C LEU A 88 9.16 -13.35 19.53
N ILE A 89 10.24 -12.66 19.12
CA ILE A 89 10.66 -12.57 17.72
C ILE A 89 12.18 -12.79 17.55
N PRO A 90 12.76 -13.82 18.17
CA PRO A 90 14.21 -14.03 18.17
C PRO A 90 14.81 -14.16 16.78
N GLU A 91 14.11 -14.85 15.85
CA GLU A 91 14.59 -15.05 14.48
C GLU A 91 14.63 -13.73 13.70
N VAL A 92 13.58 -12.91 13.82
CA VAL A 92 13.58 -11.58 13.17
C VAL A 92 14.70 -10.72 13.72
N ARG A 93 14.93 -10.78 15.03
CA ARG A 93 16.01 -10.02 15.67
C ARG A 93 17.39 -10.49 15.21
N ALA A 94 17.58 -11.80 15.04
CA ALA A 94 18.81 -12.34 14.48
C ALA A 94 19.07 -11.83 13.05
N GLN A 95 18.04 -11.78 12.21
CA GLN A 95 18.15 -11.23 10.85
C GLN A 95 18.48 -9.72 10.86
N LEU A 96 17.85 -8.95 11.76
CA LEU A 96 18.18 -7.53 11.94
C LEU A 96 19.62 -7.32 12.40
N ALA A 97 20.08 -8.13 13.33
CA ALA A 97 21.47 -8.07 13.81
C ALA A 97 22.49 -8.46 12.73
N ALA A 98 22.10 -9.35 11.82
CA ALA A 98 22.90 -9.74 10.65
C ALA A 98 22.87 -8.69 9.51
N GLY A 99 22.16 -7.60 9.67
CA GLY A 99 22.03 -6.54 8.66
C GLY A 99 20.99 -6.83 7.56
N HIS A 100 20.16 -7.85 7.72
CA HIS A 100 19.13 -8.26 6.74
C HIS A 100 17.79 -7.52 6.97
N GLY A 101 17.81 -6.34 7.56
CA GLY A 101 16.61 -5.58 7.81
C GLY A 101 16.88 -4.19 8.37
N GLY A 102 15.81 -3.43 8.56
CA GLY A 102 15.89 -2.06 9.05
C GLY A 102 14.53 -1.54 9.51
N ARG A 103 14.51 -0.26 9.86
CA ARG A 103 13.25 0.42 10.19
C ARG A 103 12.55 0.86 8.92
N LEU A 104 11.27 0.52 8.81
CA LEU A 104 10.39 1.01 7.77
C LEU A 104 9.51 2.13 8.34
N GLN A 105 9.55 3.30 7.71
CA GLN A 105 8.59 4.35 7.99
C GLN A 105 7.32 4.08 7.19
N VAL A 106 6.19 4.01 7.86
CA VAL A 106 4.90 3.67 7.23
C VAL A 106 3.90 4.80 7.38
N PRO A 107 2.99 5.00 6.42
CA PRO A 107 2.00 6.08 6.42
C PRO A 107 0.78 5.77 7.32
N ALA A 108 0.77 4.65 8.02
CA ALA A 108 -0.35 4.20 8.83
C ALA A 108 -0.04 4.33 10.33
N PHE A 109 -1.02 4.82 11.09
CA PHE A 109 -0.99 4.85 12.56
C PHE A 109 -2.37 4.46 13.10
N GLY A 110 -2.40 3.46 13.98
CA GLY A 110 -3.65 3.03 14.62
C GLY A 110 -4.68 2.41 13.67
N GLY A 111 -4.24 1.75 12.61
CA GLY A 111 -5.07 1.14 11.56
C GLY A 111 -4.86 1.77 10.19
N GLY A 112 -5.58 1.25 9.18
CA GLY A 112 -5.46 1.72 7.79
C GLY A 112 -4.19 1.22 7.09
N THR A 113 -3.74 0.01 7.41
CA THR A 113 -2.55 -0.66 6.86
C THR A 113 -2.58 -0.84 5.34
N VAL A 114 -3.77 -0.77 4.73
CA VAL A 114 -3.96 -0.67 3.28
C VAL A 114 -3.16 0.49 2.64
N ARG A 115 -2.81 1.52 3.41
CA ARG A 115 -1.95 2.62 2.96
C ARG A 115 -0.50 2.15 2.78
N THR A 116 0.00 1.38 3.74
CA THR A 116 1.33 0.77 3.65
C THR A 116 1.39 -0.28 2.53
N GLU A 117 0.35 -1.10 2.42
CA GLU A 117 0.21 -2.09 1.36
C GLU A 117 0.24 -1.42 -0.03
N PHE A 118 -0.48 -0.31 -0.20
CA PHE A 118 -0.47 0.48 -1.42
C PHE A 118 0.94 1.02 -1.75
N GLU A 119 1.63 1.62 -0.78
CA GLU A 119 3.00 2.12 -1.00
C GLU A 119 3.98 1.02 -1.40
N VAL A 120 3.89 -0.15 -0.77
CA VAL A 120 4.76 -1.29 -1.08
C VAL A 120 4.52 -1.81 -2.50
N LEU A 121 3.25 -1.93 -2.90
CA LEU A 121 2.89 -2.51 -4.19
C LEU A 121 3.06 -1.54 -5.36
N THR A 122 2.91 -0.23 -5.12
CA THR A 122 2.94 0.78 -6.18
C THR A 122 4.20 1.64 -6.20
N GLY A 123 4.92 1.72 -5.08
CA GLY A 123 6.00 2.68 -4.89
C GLY A 123 5.52 4.13 -4.75
N MET A 124 4.20 4.37 -4.74
CA MET A 124 3.62 5.72 -4.64
C MET A 124 3.43 6.10 -3.17
N PRO A 125 4.10 7.14 -2.67
CA PRO A 125 4.03 7.50 -1.27
C PRO A 125 2.70 8.18 -0.94
N MET A 126 2.02 7.74 0.11
CA MET A 126 0.71 8.26 0.52
C MET A 126 0.73 9.74 0.96
N HIS A 127 1.90 10.28 1.29
CA HIS A 127 2.01 11.71 1.58
C HIS A 127 1.80 12.59 0.34
N ALA A 128 1.98 12.05 -0.87
CA ALA A 128 1.65 12.74 -2.12
C ALA A 128 0.13 12.86 -2.34
N PHE A 129 -0.66 12.10 -1.58
CA PHE A 129 -2.12 12.05 -1.70
C PHE A 129 -2.79 12.38 -0.34
N PRO A 130 -2.62 13.59 0.19
CA PRO A 130 -3.07 13.93 1.56
C PRO A 130 -4.58 13.79 1.76
N GLU A 131 -5.35 13.89 0.68
CA GLU A 131 -6.81 13.77 0.69
C GLU A 131 -7.29 12.31 0.65
N VAL A 132 -6.43 11.38 0.23
CA VAL A 132 -6.75 9.96 0.11
C VAL A 132 -6.51 9.27 1.45
N ARG A 133 -7.57 8.78 2.06
CA ARG A 133 -7.47 8.05 3.32
C ARG A 133 -7.28 6.56 3.12
N TYR A 134 -8.04 5.99 2.21
CA TYR A 134 -8.03 4.57 1.90
C TYR A 134 -7.87 4.39 0.38
N PRO A 135 -6.63 4.23 -0.12
CA PRO A 135 -6.35 4.28 -1.57
C PRO A 135 -7.19 3.29 -2.37
N TYR A 136 -7.40 2.08 -1.86
CA TYR A 136 -8.17 1.04 -2.55
C TYR A 136 -9.68 1.34 -2.67
N VAL A 137 -10.18 2.26 -1.86
CA VAL A 137 -11.58 2.66 -1.85
C VAL A 137 -11.78 4.05 -2.45
N ASP A 138 -10.84 4.95 -2.13
CA ASP A 138 -10.97 6.37 -2.47
C ASP A 138 -10.43 6.67 -3.88
N MET A 139 -9.47 5.88 -4.37
CA MET A 139 -8.94 6.02 -5.72
C MET A 139 -9.64 5.03 -6.67
N ARG A 140 -10.14 5.55 -7.78
CA ARG A 140 -10.72 4.75 -8.86
C ARG A 140 -9.72 4.75 -10.02
N LEU A 141 -8.97 3.67 -10.12
CA LEU A 141 -7.98 3.49 -11.17
C LEU A 141 -8.30 2.18 -11.89
N ASP A 142 -8.40 2.25 -13.21
CA ASP A 142 -8.59 1.06 -14.05
C ASP A 142 -7.30 0.26 -14.16
N HIS A 143 -6.16 0.95 -14.02
CA HIS A 143 -4.83 0.38 -13.95
C HIS A 143 -4.00 1.13 -12.91
N ILE A 144 -3.35 0.35 -12.04
CA ILE A 144 -2.48 0.87 -10.97
C ILE A 144 -1.08 0.32 -11.21
N PRO A 145 -0.16 1.16 -11.73
CA PRO A 145 1.19 0.70 -11.99
C PRO A 145 1.93 0.38 -10.69
N GLY A 146 2.80 -0.63 -10.74
CA GLY A 146 3.55 -1.02 -9.57
C GLY A 146 4.53 -2.16 -9.79
N ILE A 147 4.91 -2.82 -8.70
CA ILE A 147 5.84 -3.94 -8.73
C ILE A 147 5.31 -5.11 -9.56
N VAL A 148 3.99 -5.29 -9.62
CA VAL A 148 3.34 -6.37 -10.39
C VAL A 148 3.64 -6.19 -11.88
N ASP A 149 3.49 -4.98 -12.44
CA ASP A 149 3.82 -4.71 -13.85
C ASP A 149 5.30 -4.98 -14.17
N VAL A 150 6.18 -4.64 -13.23
CA VAL A 150 7.63 -4.84 -13.41
C VAL A 150 7.94 -6.33 -13.45
N LEU A 151 7.33 -7.10 -12.56
CA LEU A 151 7.55 -8.54 -12.47
C LEU A 151 6.90 -9.30 -13.62
N GLU A 152 5.71 -8.89 -14.07
CA GLU A 152 5.04 -9.46 -15.24
C GLU A 152 5.90 -9.28 -16.50
N LYS A 153 6.42 -8.07 -16.74
CA LYS A 153 7.36 -7.81 -17.85
C LYS A 153 8.64 -8.65 -17.76
N ALA A 154 9.04 -9.03 -16.55
CA ALA A 154 10.13 -9.97 -16.33
C ALA A 154 9.70 -11.44 -16.44
N GLY A 155 8.42 -11.73 -16.73
CA GLY A 155 7.87 -13.07 -16.97
C GLY A 155 7.52 -13.83 -15.68
N TYR A 156 7.23 -13.15 -14.60
CA TYR A 156 6.66 -13.73 -13.40
C TYR A 156 5.14 -13.81 -13.48
N ALA A 157 4.56 -14.84 -12.88
CA ALA A 157 3.15 -14.88 -12.56
C ALA A 157 2.96 -14.43 -11.10
N SER A 158 1.89 -13.68 -10.84
CA SER A 158 1.62 -13.08 -9.55
C SER A 158 0.42 -13.70 -8.85
N VAL A 159 0.55 -13.94 -7.55
CA VAL A 159 -0.53 -14.46 -6.70
C VAL A 159 -0.58 -13.65 -5.41
N ALA A 160 -1.74 -13.09 -5.09
CA ALA A 160 -1.97 -12.49 -3.78
C ALA A 160 -2.73 -13.45 -2.87
N LEU A 161 -2.39 -13.45 -1.59
CA LEU A 161 -3.08 -14.20 -0.54
C LEU A 161 -3.42 -13.26 0.60
N HIS A 162 -4.64 -13.34 1.11
CA HIS A 162 -5.07 -12.53 2.25
C HIS A 162 -6.07 -13.32 3.10
N GLY A 163 -5.91 -13.27 4.43
CA GLY A 163 -6.74 -14.05 5.37
C GLY A 163 -8.18 -13.54 5.56
N ASN A 164 -8.57 -12.47 4.87
CA ASN A 164 -9.91 -11.91 4.95
C ASN A 164 -10.57 -11.86 3.58
N SER A 165 -11.88 -11.60 3.53
CA SER A 165 -12.62 -11.45 2.28
C SER A 165 -12.00 -10.40 1.36
N GLY A 166 -11.93 -10.69 0.05
CA GLY A 166 -11.45 -9.76 -0.98
C GLY A 166 -12.29 -8.48 -1.11
N GLY A 167 -13.52 -8.47 -0.59
CA GLY A 167 -14.33 -7.27 -0.49
C GLY A 167 -13.86 -6.27 0.57
N VAL A 168 -13.09 -6.71 1.56
CA VAL A 168 -12.55 -5.82 2.59
C VAL A 168 -11.50 -4.91 1.94
N TRP A 169 -11.71 -3.60 2.09
CA TRP A 169 -10.92 -2.55 1.43
C TRP A 169 -10.95 -2.61 -0.10
N ASN A 170 -11.90 -3.31 -0.73
CA ASN A 170 -11.95 -3.48 -2.19
C ASN A 170 -10.68 -4.14 -2.77
N ARG A 171 -10.01 -5.03 -2.03
CA ARG A 171 -8.77 -5.68 -2.49
C ARG A 171 -8.93 -6.40 -3.82
N LEU A 172 -10.04 -7.12 -4.00
CA LEU A 172 -10.31 -7.84 -5.25
C LEU A 172 -10.25 -6.90 -6.46
N GLY A 173 -10.95 -5.75 -6.40
CA GLY A 173 -10.93 -4.76 -7.48
C GLY A 173 -9.56 -4.13 -7.68
N THR A 174 -8.88 -3.81 -6.59
CA THR A 174 -7.57 -3.14 -6.61
C THR A 174 -6.47 -4.07 -7.14
N TYR A 175 -6.40 -5.31 -6.68
CA TYR A 175 -5.39 -6.26 -7.17
C TYR A 175 -5.60 -6.60 -8.65
N LYS A 176 -6.85 -6.67 -9.09
CA LYS A 176 -7.16 -6.77 -10.52
C LYS A 176 -6.64 -5.55 -11.30
N ALA A 177 -6.85 -4.34 -10.78
CA ALA A 177 -6.33 -3.10 -11.39
C ALA A 177 -4.79 -3.00 -11.35
N MET A 178 -4.14 -3.69 -10.41
CA MET A 178 -2.68 -3.85 -10.35
C MET A 178 -2.15 -4.95 -11.28
N GLY A 179 -3.02 -5.67 -11.99
CA GLY A 179 -2.61 -6.73 -12.92
C GLY A 179 -2.27 -8.06 -12.26
N MET A 180 -2.67 -8.31 -11.01
CA MET A 180 -2.40 -9.61 -10.37
C MET A 180 -3.18 -10.74 -11.06
N ASP A 181 -2.50 -11.84 -11.36
CA ASP A 181 -3.09 -12.99 -12.06
C ASP A 181 -4.11 -13.73 -11.20
N ARG A 182 -3.87 -13.83 -9.89
CA ARG A 182 -4.77 -14.52 -8.95
C ARG A 182 -4.80 -13.84 -7.57
N PHE A 183 -5.99 -13.87 -6.98
CA PHE A 183 -6.25 -13.47 -5.60
C PHE A 183 -7.34 -14.34 -4.98
#